data_e67ea8e0b44ae233ebd379ce83bb9599
#
_entry.id   e67ea8e0b44ae233ebd379ce83bb9599
#
_cell.length_a   1.000
_cell.length_b   1.000
_cell.length_c   1.000
_cell.angle_alpha   90.00
_cell.angle_beta   90.00
_cell.angle_gamma   90.00
#
_symmetry.space_group_name_H-M   'P 1'
#
loop_
_entity.id
_entity.type
_entity.pdbx_description
1 polymer ?
#
loop_
_entity_poly.entity_id
_entity_poly.type
_entity_poly.pdbx_seq_one_letter_code
_entity_poly.pdbx_strand_id
1 'polypeptide(L)'
;MKIIILNIFLIVLFININSYAKTIIGKVKIIDGDTIHIKSNKIRLHGIDAPETKQTCKIDNEEWYCGKQSTKELKKLINKQNVECVINDVDIYNRYVAICYVDEININQWMVKNGWAIAYRYYSKDYINEEEYVK
;
A
#
# COMPACT_ATOMS: atom_id res chain seq x y z
N MET A 1 -1.41 -50.35 -21.74
CA MET A 1 -0.34 -49.33 -21.58
C MET A 1 -0.79 -47.93 -22.04
N LYS A 2 -1.49 -47.78 -23.14
CA LYS A 2 -1.97 -46.43 -23.61
C LYS A 2 -3.00 -45.76 -22.70
N ILE A 3 -3.88 -46.49 -22.02
CA ILE A 3 -4.92 -45.98 -21.11
C ILE A 3 -4.31 -45.42 -19.82
N ILE A 4 -3.24 -46.04 -19.31
CA ILE A 4 -2.57 -45.61 -18.07
C ILE A 4 -1.85 -44.28 -18.27
N ILE A 5 -1.22 -44.07 -19.44
CA ILE A 5 -0.52 -42.83 -19.79
C ILE A 5 -1.51 -41.64 -19.92
N LEU A 6 -2.69 -41.87 -20.48
CA LEU A 6 -3.75 -40.86 -20.62
C LEU A 6 -4.29 -40.40 -19.26
N ASN A 7 -4.46 -41.30 -18.29
CA ASN A 7 -4.91 -40.98 -16.94
C ASN A 7 -3.86 -40.18 -16.14
N ILE A 8 -2.56 -40.46 -16.32
CA ILE A 8 -1.47 -39.71 -15.66
C ILE A 8 -1.42 -38.27 -16.20
N PHE A 9 -1.64 -38.08 -17.50
CA PHE A 9 -1.65 -36.74 -18.10
C PHE A 9 -2.83 -35.88 -17.62
N LEU A 10 -3.98 -36.50 -17.33
CA LEU A 10 -5.17 -35.80 -16.81
C LEU A 10 -5.02 -35.35 -15.35
N ILE A 11 -4.25 -36.09 -14.53
CA ILE A 11 -4.03 -35.77 -13.11
C ILE A 11 -3.10 -34.55 -12.94
N VAL A 12 -2.16 -34.32 -13.85
CA VAL A 12 -1.22 -33.17 -13.78
C VAL A 12 -1.90 -31.82 -14.02
N LEU A 13 -3.08 -31.80 -14.67
CA LEU A 13 -3.82 -30.56 -14.99
C LEU A 13 -4.55 -29.93 -13.81
N PHE A 14 -4.58 -30.55 -12.64
CA PHE A 14 -5.29 -30.05 -11.44
C PHE A 14 -4.41 -29.54 -10.32
N ILE A 15 -3.11 -29.30 -10.57
CA ILE A 15 -2.26 -28.61 -9.58
C ILE A 15 -2.59 -27.13 -9.64
N ASN A 16 -3.64 -26.72 -8.91
CA ASN A 16 -3.89 -25.31 -8.61
C ASN A 16 -2.76 -24.81 -7.71
N ILE A 17 -1.77 -24.15 -8.29
CA ILE A 17 -0.74 -23.42 -7.54
C ILE A 17 -1.43 -22.18 -6.96
N ASN A 18 -1.95 -22.31 -5.74
CA ASN A 18 -2.40 -21.13 -4.98
C ASN A 18 -1.16 -20.31 -4.62
N SER A 19 -0.87 -19.27 -5.39
CA SER A 19 0.11 -18.26 -5.01
C SER A 19 -0.49 -17.41 -3.89
N TYR A 20 -0.14 -17.69 -2.63
CA TYR A 20 -0.52 -16.83 -1.51
C TYR A 20 0.36 -15.58 -1.53
N ALA A 21 -0.26 -14.40 -1.64
CA ALA A 21 0.44 -13.15 -1.43
C ALA A 21 0.98 -13.11 0.01
N LYS A 22 2.24 -12.70 0.17
CA LYS A 22 2.85 -12.54 1.50
C LYS A 22 2.14 -11.41 2.24
N THR A 23 1.70 -11.68 3.46
CA THR A 23 1.03 -10.72 4.34
C THR A 23 1.87 -10.45 5.58
N ILE A 24 1.98 -9.17 5.99
CA ILE A 24 2.65 -8.74 7.20
C ILE A 24 1.63 -8.01 8.08
N ILE A 25 1.49 -8.46 9.33
CA ILE A 25 0.52 -7.88 10.28
C ILE A 25 1.26 -7.42 11.54
N GLY A 26 0.89 -6.24 12.06
CA GLY A 26 1.40 -5.77 13.34
C GLY A 26 1.17 -4.28 13.59
N LYS A 27 1.69 -3.84 14.75
CA LYS A 27 1.77 -2.41 15.10
C LYS A 27 2.74 -1.70 14.19
N VAL A 28 2.39 -0.47 13.81
CA VAL A 28 3.21 0.32 12.89
C VAL A 28 3.95 1.44 13.59
N LYS A 29 5.16 1.71 13.11
CA LYS A 29 5.84 3.00 13.25
C LYS A 29 5.65 3.76 11.94
N ILE A 30 4.98 4.91 11.99
CA ILE A 30 4.75 5.76 10.82
C ILE A 30 5.99 6.62 10.58
N ILE A 31 6.49 6.64 9.36
CA ILE A 31 7.62 7.45 8.93
C ILE A 31 7.11 8.74 8.26
N ASP A 32 6.21 8.59 7.28
CA ASP A 32 5.49 9.66 6.59
C ASP A 32 4.14 9.16 6.07
N GLY A 33 3.46 9.91 5.20
CA GLY A 33 2.12 9.58 4.72
C GLY A 33 2.02 8.37 3.79
N ASP A 34 3.15 7.82 3.34
CA ASP A 34 3.17 6.65 2.46
C ASP A 34 4.22 5.59 2.82
N THR A 35 4.92 5.77 3.95
CA THR A 35 5.95 4.84 4.42
C THR A 35 5.74 4.50 5.89
N ILE A 36 5.62 3.21 6.17
CA ILE A 36 5.46 2.67 7.54
C ILE A 36 6.45 1.54 7.79
N HIS A 37 6.71 1.25 9.05
CA HIS A 37 7.46 0.07 9.47
C HIS A 37 6.60 -0.83 10.35
N ILE A 38 6.60 -2.13 10.10
CA ILE A 38 6.04 -3.17 10.96
C ILE A 38 7.20 -4.05 11.44
N LYS A 39 7.56 -3.95 12.70
CA LYS A 39 8.81 -4.56 13.25
C LYS A 39 10.02 -4.06 12.46
N SER A 40 10.82 -4.95 11.88
CA SER A 40 11.98 -4.63 11.03
C SER A 40 11.62 -4.41 9.55
N ASN A 41 10.38 -4.67 9.15
CA ASN A 41 9.97 -4.55 7.75
C ASN A 41 9.65 -3.10 7.40
N LYS A 42 10.35 -2.56 6.41
CA LYS A 42 10.05 -1.26 5.81
C LYS A 42 9.02 -1.46 4.71
N ILE A 43 7.93 -0.69 4.76
CA ILE A 43 6.79 -0.84 3.84
C ILE A 43 6.48 0.50 3.20
N ARG A 44 6.47 0.52 1.88
CA ARG A 44 6.00 1.63 1.04
C ARG A 44 4.56 1.33 0.62
N LEU A 45 3.64 2.24 0.85
CA LEU A 45 2.26 2.09 0.43
C LEU A 45 2.17 2.14 -1.10
N HIS A 46 1.65 1.07 -1.71
CA HIS A 46 1.55 0.91 -3.16
C HIS A 46 0.68 2.00 -3.79
N GLY A 47 1.12 2.51 -4.95
CA GLY A 47 0.31 3.34 -5.86
C GLY A 47 0.02 4.76 -5.40
N ILE A 48 0.59 5.20 -4.27
CA ILE A 48 0.42 6.55 -3.75
C ILE A 48 1.76 7.25 -3.51
N ASP A 49 1.71 8.58 -3.44
CA ASP A 49 2.84 9.42 -3.08
C ASP A 49 2.36 10.53 -2.14
N ALA A 50 2.90 10.55 -0.92
CA ALA A 50 2.59 11.54 0.09
C ALA A 50 3.76 12.49 0.29
N PRO A 51 3.53 13.74 0.73
CA PRO A 51 4.63 14.63 1.07
C PRO A 51 5.42 14.07 2.24
N GLU A 52 6.75 14.16 2.14
CA GLU A 52 7.67 13.83 3.23
C GLU A 52 7.31 14.59 4.50
N THR A 53 7.50 14.02 5.69
CA THR A 53 7.06 14.61 6.98
C THR A 53 7.54 16.07 7.17
N LYS A 54 8.73 16.41 6.67
CA LYS A 54 9.31 17.78 6.76
C LYS A 54 8.96 18.67 5.58
N GLN A 55 8.28 18.15 4.57
CA GLN A 55 7.92 18.91 3.37
C GLN A 55 6.84 19.92 3.69
N THR A 56 6.99 21.12 3.08
CA THR A 56 5.97 22.15 3.06
C THR A 56 5.34 22.26 1.67
N CYS A 57 4.12 22.74 1.61
CA CYS A 57 3.35 22.97 0.39
C CYS A 57 2.86 24.42 0.37
N LYS A 58 2.44 24.92 -0.79
CA LYS A 58 1.89 26.27 -0.94
C LYS A 58 0.45 26.21 -1.44
N ILE A 59 -0.42 26.99 -0.81
CA ILE A 59 -1.78 27.27 -1.26
C ILE A 59 -1.92 28.80 -1.27
N ASP A 60 -2.30 29.39 -2.41
CA ASP A 60 -2.47 30.85 -2.57
C ASP A 60 -1.26 31.67 -2.06
N ASN A 61 -0.04 31.17 -2.32
CA ASN A 61 1.25 31.71 -1.84
C ASN A 61 1.51 31.58 -0.32
N GLU A 62 0.61 31.01 0.45
CA GLU A 62 0.82 30.68 1.85
C GLU A 62 1.46 29.30 2.00
N GLU A 63 2.49 29.19 2.82
CA GLU A 63 3.21 27.96 3.12
C GLU A 63 2.55 27.23 4.29
N TRP A 64 2.39 25.90 4.15
CA TRP A 64 1.85 25.05 5.21
C TRP A 64 2.57 23.70 5.29
N TYR A 65 2.54 23.08 6.47
CA TYR A 65 3.26 21.82 6.75
C TYR A 65 2.47 20.59 6.26
N CYS A 66 2.33 20.43 4.95
CA CYS A 66 1.55 19.35 4.33
C CYS A 66 2.07 17.96 4.69
N GLY A 67 3.38 17.76 4.74
CA GLY A 67 3.97 16.48 5.10
C GLY A 67 3.67 16.07 6.55
N LYS A 68 3.79 17.02 7.49
CA LYS A 68 3.43 16.80 8.89
C LYS A 68 1.94 16.49 9.06
N GLN A 69 1.08 17.16 8.29
CA GLN A 69 -0.35 16.95 8.36
C GLN A 69 -0.75 15.60 7.76
N SER A 70 -0.20 15.22 6.59
CA SER A 70 -0.41 13.90 5.98
C SER A 70 -0.02 12.77 6.94
N THR A 71 1.18 12.85 7.52
CA THR A 71 1.67 11.88 8.53
C THR A 71 0.73 11.80 9.75
N LYS A 72 0.23 12.95 10.22
CA LYS A 72 -0.70 13.03 11.36
C LYS A 72 -2.04 12.36 11.05
N GLU A 73 -2.58 12.57 9.85
CA GLU A 73 -3.86 11.98 9.46
C GLU A 73 -3.76 10.46 9.28
N LEU A 74 -2.66 9.95 8.71
CA LEU A 74 -2.38 8.52 8.70
C LEU A 74 -2.32 7.94 10.11
N LYS A 75 -1.68 8.64 11.05
CA LYS A 75 -1.60 8.22 12.46
C LYS A 75 -2.97 8.17 13.14
N LYS A 76 -3.85 9.13 12.84
CA LYS A 76 -5.23 9.13 13.35
C LYS A 76 -6.04 7.96 12.80
N LEU A 77 -5.94 7.69 11.49
CA LEU A 77 -6.64 6.59 10.83
C LEU A 77 -6.26 5.25 11.49
N ILE A 78 -4.96 5.01 11.67
CA ILE A 78 -4.46 3.75 12.24
C ILE A 78 -4.77 3.63 13.74
N ASN A 79 -4.77 4.74 14.47
CA ASN A 79 -5.16 4.84 15.89
C ASN A 79 -4.59 3.70 16.77
N LYS A 80 -3.30 3.41 16.64
CA LYS A 80 -2.59 2.35 17.38
C LYS A 80 -3.13 0.92 17.15
N GLN A 81 -3.95 0.70 16.14
CA GLN A 81 -4.43 -0.63 15.77
C GLN A 81 -3.33 -1.42 15.04
N ASN A 82 -3.55 -2.72 14.84
CA ASN A 82 -2.72 -3.51 13.94
C ASN A 82 -3.09 -3.16 12.51
N VAL A 83 -2.07 -3.13 11.66
CA VAL A 83 -2.21 -2.96 10.21
C VAL A 83 -1.85 -4.27 9.55
N GLU A 84 -2.63 -4.65 8.55
CA GLU A 84 -2.40 -5.79 7.67
C GLU A 84 -1.93 -5.27 6.31
N CYS A 85 -0.75 -5.71 5.86
CA CYS A 85 -0.18 -5.32 4.57
C CYS A 85 0.00 -6.54 3.67
N VAL A 86 -0.68 -6.53 2.53
CA VAL A 86 -0.53 -7.52 1.45
C VAL A 86 0.58 -7.04 0.53
N ILE A 87 1.65 -7.84 0.43
CA ILE A 87 2.86 -7.47 -0.29
C ILE A 87 2.68 -7.74 -1.79
N ASN A 88 2.89 -6.70 -2.60
CA ASN A 88 2.82 -6.77 -4.06
C ASN A 88 4.21 -6.91 -4.67
N ASP A 89 5.22 -6.22 -4.12
CA ASP A 89 6.55 -6.13 -4.71
C ASP A 89 7.60 -5.74 -3.65
N VAL A 90 8.86 -5.67 -4.06
CA VAL A 90 9.98 -5.11 -3.30
C VAL A 90 10.68 -4.07 -4.17
N ASP A 91 10.84 -2.85 -3.68
CA ASP A 91 11.47 -1.78 -4.43
C ASP A 91 13.02 -1.83 -4.38
N ILE A 92 13.65 -0.95 -5.17
CA ILE A 92 15.12 -0.87 -5.26
C ILE A 92 15.81 -0.48 -3.95
N TYR A 93 15.05 0.07 -2.97
CA TYR A 93 15.52 0.42 -1.63
C TYR A 93 15.28 -0.70 -0.60
N ASN A 94 14.91 -1.90 -1.09
CA ASN A 94 14.58 -3.06 -0.26
C ASN A 94 13.43 -2.82 0.73
N ARG A 95 12.43 -2.01 0.29
CA ARG A 95 11.16 -1.86 1.01
C ARG A 95 10.13 -2.77 0.37
N TYR A 96 9.27 -3.37 1.17
CA TYR A 96 8.07 -4.03 0.66
C TYR A 96 7.10 -2.98 0.11
N VAL A 97 6.61 -3.19 -1.10
CA VAL A 97 5.53 -2.39 -1.70
C VAL A 97 4.23 -3.11 -1.44
N ALA A 98 3.28 -2.49 -0.76
CA ALA A 98 2.10 -3.18 -0.26
C ALA A 98 0.81 -2.34 -0.30
N ILE A 99 -0.32 -3.05 -0.36
CA ILE A 99 -1.63 -2.50 -0.03
C ILE A 99 -1.90 -2.84 1.43
N CYS A 100 -2.17 -1.83 2.25
CA CYS A 100 -2.32 -1.97 3.69
C CYS A 100 -3.73 -1.63 4.16
N TYR A 101 -4.18 -2.31 5.21
CA TYR A 101 -5.53 -2.19 5.75
C TYR A 101 -5.51 -2.02 7.27
N VAL A 102 -6.43 -1.21 7.78
CA VAL A 102 -6.79 -1.10 9.18
C VAL A 102 -8.31 -1.16 9.30
N ASP A 103 -8.85 -2.08 10.13
CA ASP A 103 -10.30 -2.30 10.24
C ASP A 103 -11.01 -2.38 8.87
N GLU A 104 -10.48 -3.18 7.95
CA GLU A 104 -10.97 -3.36 6.57
C GLU A 104 -10.87 -2.10 5.67
N ILE A 105 -10.42 -0.96 6.21
CA ILE A 105 -10.19 0.27 5.43
C ILE A 105 -8.87 0.13 4.67
N ASN A 106 -8.93 0.24 3.34
CA ASN A 106 -7.73 0.36 2.50
C ASN A 106 -7.05 1.71 2.77
N ILE A 107 -5.92 1.67 3.47
CA ILE A 107 -5.15 2.87 3.88
C ILE A 107 -4.68 3.66 2.66
N ASN A 108 -4.17 2.97 1.63
CA ASN A 108 -3.64 3.58 0.41
C ASN A 108 -4.73 4.42 -0.28
N GLN A 109 -5.89 3.81 -0.51
CA GLN A 109 -7.06 4.48 -1.10
C GLN A 109 -7.56 5.64 -0.24
N TRP A 110 -7.64 5.44 1.09
CA TRP A 110 -8.12 6.46 2.01
C TRP A 110 -7.24 7.71 1.99
N MET A 111 -5.92 7.56 1.93
CA MET A 111 -4.97 8.68 1.88
C MET A 111 -5.18 9.53 0.63
N VAL A 112 -5.38 8.92 -0.53
CA VAL A 112 -5.65 9.65 -1.79
C VAL A 112 -7.04 10.27 -1.77
N LYS A 113 -8.06 9.51 -1.38
CA LYS A 113 -9.46 9.98 -1.35
C LYS A 113 -9.68 11.17 -0.42
N ASN A 114 -8.88 11.31 0.63
CA ASN A 114 -8.95 12.42 1.58
C ASN A 114 -7.91 13.53 1.29
N GLY A 115 -7.19 13.46 0.18
CA GLY A 115 -6.25 14.49 -0.26
C GLY A 115 -4.91 14.55 0.52
N TRP A 116 -4.57 13.49 1.25
CA TRP A 116 -3.32 13.40 2.03
C TRP A 116 -2.17 12.78 1.26
N ALA A 117 -2.44 12.19 0.10
CA ALA A 117 -1.50 11.69 -0.88
C ALA A 117 -2.06 11.87 -2.29
N ILE A 118 -1.20 11.79 -3.30
CA ILE A 118 -1.60 11.74 -4.71
C ILE A 118 -1.48 10.32 -5.24
N ALA A 119 -2.22 10.00 -6.31
CA ALA A 119 -2.05 8.77 -7.05
C ALA A 119 -0.69 8.77 -7.77
N TYR A 120 0.15 7.77 -7.52
CA TYR A 120 1.49 7.69 -8.11
C TYR A 120 1.43 7.05 -9.51
N ARG A 121 1.06 7.85 -10.50
CA ARG A 121 0.74 7.43 -11.87
C ARG A 121 1.90 6.76 -12.62
N TYR A 122 3.14 6.93 -12.16
CA TYR A 122 4.30 6.30 -12.76
C TYR A 122 4.33 4.78 -12.56
N TYR A 123 3.86 4.29 -11.40
CA TYR A 123 3.87 2.87 -11.06
C TYR A 123 2.50 2.21 -11.09
N SER A 124 1.41 2.96 -10.90
CA SER A 124 0.07 2.39 -10.81
C SER A 124 -1.00 3.39 -11.25
N LYS A 125 -2.11 2.86 -11.74
CA LYS A 125 -3.33 3.62 -12.06
C LYS A 125 -4.45 3.39 -11.04
N ASP A 126 -4.19 2.62 -9.99
CA ASP A 126 -5.20 2.07 -9.09
C ASP A 126 -6.00 3.15 -8.35
N TYR A 127 -5.41 4.32 -8.07
CA TYR A 127 -6.02 5.37 -7.25
C TYR A 127 -6.26 6.70 -8.01
N ILE A 128 -6.23 6.68 -9.33
CA ILE A 128 -6.45 7.90 -10.15
C ILE A 128 -7.86 8.45 -9.94
N ASN A 129 -8.86 7.57 -9.88
CA ASN A 129 -10.26 7.97 -9.69
C ASN A 129 -10.46 8.61 -8.32
N GLU A 130 -9.86 8.08 -7.25
CA GLU A 130 -9.93 8.63 -5.91
C GLU A 130 -9.31 10.02 -5.82
N GLU A 131 -8.22 10.28 -6.55
CA GLU A 131 -7.59 11.59 -6.61
C GLU A 131 -8.48 12.62 -7.32
N GLU A 132 -9.20 12.24 -8.37
CA GLU A 132 -10.07 13.15 -9.13
C GLU A 132 -11.25 13.66 -8.34
N TYR A 133 -11.70 12.93 -7.31
CA TYR A 133 -12.77 13.40 -6.41
C TYR A 133 -12.36 14.53 -5.47
N VAL A 134 -11.07 14.80 -5.31
CA VAL A 134 -10.51 15.74 -4.31
C VAL A 134 -10.02 17.04 -4.97
N LYS A 135 -10.00 17.10 -6.29
CA LYS A 135 -9.68 18.29 -7.09
C LYS A 135 -10.90 19.16 -7.30
#